data_7a8a4c64a51f8f0c02c7739ef870bd0b
#
_entry.id   7a8a4c64a51f8f0c02c7739ef870bd0b
#
_cell.length_a   1.000
_cell.length_b   1.000
_cell.length_c   1.000
_cell.angle_alpha   90.00
_cell.angle_beta   90.00
_cell.angle_gamma   90.00
#
_symmetry.space_group_name_H-M   'P 1'
#
loop_
_entity.id
_entity.type
_entity.pdbx_description
1 polymer ?
#
loop_
_entity_poly.entity_id
_entity_poly.type
_entity_poly.pdbx_seq_one_letter_code
_entity_poly.pdbx_strand_id
1 'polypeptide(L)'
;MISWNCSMITHKVFWKLSMSVRLQFQGIRCFSAKQDAVIRPLTLLVGENSSGKSTFLALCNSAPSIILAVAGVTSFNEPPFLLGAYDQLASRLRGGQADSFSITFAVEGCGRIEAKFVPIAGQPALERWSLCTGQSSLVVEPERNSSSANLTWTSERGQRTFKEERYRLLWSWLWNEDYWIRKQARKELGPVIPFAELTKLHDATRAIRDAFGRAPYAFAPIRTNPIRTYDPVRLSPTPEGSHVPMVLAELSSAEAGKSWTGLRSDLSKFGRKSGLFEQIDVVRKGKKQSDPFQIGVRSGGHSHNLVDVGYGVSQVLPILVDTLQRSGTNDVFLLQQPEVHLHPSAQAELGSYFARQVRKNGRFVVETHSDYIVDRIRMEVRRKTLRPEDVSLLYFERGKQGAMIHHIELTADGSIMNPPKGYREFFLNESDSLLDL
;
A
#
# COMPACT_ATOMS: atom_id res chain seq x y z
N MET A 1 5.29 35.46 -0.36
CA MET A 1 4.71 34.68 -1.49
C MET A 1 5.83 33.90 -2.13
N ILE A 2 6.03 32.64 -1.74
CA ILE A 2 7.04 31.75 -2.34
C ILE A 2 6.27 30.81 -3.26
N SER A 3 6.34 31.08 -4.56
CA SER A 3 5.81 30.18 -5.58
C SER A 3 6.75 28.96 -5.68
N TRP A 4 6.34 27.85 -5.11
CA TRP A 4 7.07 26.60 -5.21
C TRP A 4 6.85 25.97 -6.60
N ASN A 5 7.91 25.90 -7.38
CA ASN A 5 7.94 25.21 -8.66
C ASN A 5 7.92 23.68 -8.40
N CYS A 6 6.81 23.04 -8.66
CA CYS A 6 6.64 21.56 -8.52
C CYS A 6 7.56 20.75 -9.47
N SER A 7 8.20 21.41 -10.45
CA SER A 7 9.01 20.76 -11.50
C SER A 7 10.40 20.29 -11.09
N MET A 8 10.86 20.57 -9.85
CA MET A 8 12.20 20.17 -9.38
C MET A 8 12.17 19.19 -8.19
N ILE A 9 11.05 18.61 -7.87
CA ILE A 9 10.98 17.64 -6.76
C ILE A 9 11.40 16.27 -7.32
N THR A 10 12.70 15.97 -7.30
CA THR A 10 13.22 14.63 -7.59
C THR A 10 12.70 13.63 -6.54
N HIS A 11 12.50 12.36 -6.92
CA HIS A 11 11.95 11.27 -6.08
C HIS A 11 12.51 11.18 -4.64
N LYS A 12 13.73 11.67 -4.39
CA LYS A 12 14.36 11.70 -3.06
C LYS A 12 13.84 12.81 -2.13
N VAL A 13 13.15 13.82 -2.66
CA VAL A 13 12.72 15.02 -1.91
C VAL A 13 11.29 14.88 -1.38
N PHE A 14 10.47 14.04 -2.01
CA PHE A 14 9.03 13.90 -1.71
C PHE A 14 8.74 13.56 -0.23
N TRP A 15 9.56 12.72 0.39
CA TRP A 15 9.38 12.30 1.79
C TRP A 15 10.21 13.08 2.81
N LYS A 16 11.06 14.00 2.35
CA LYS A 16 11.76 14.96 3.25
C LYS A 16 10.88 16.14 3.67
N LEU A 17 9.81 16.40 2.91
CA LEU A 17 8.78 17.36 3.27
C LEU A 17 7.64 16.56 3.88
N SER A 18 7.08 16.96 4.99
CA SER A 18 5.94 16.37 5.70
C SER A 18 4.63 16.54 4.91
N MET A 19 4.59 16.04 3.67
CA MET A 19 3.39 16.08 2.83
C MET A 19 2.40 15.05 3.34
N SER A 20 1.19 15.47 3.66
CA SER A 20 0.13 14.54 3.99
C SER A 20 -0.40 13.87 2.73
N VAL A 21 -0.47 12.53 2.78
CA VAL A 21 -1.07 11.68 1.75
C VAL A 21 -2.42 11.23 2.27
N ARG A 22 -3.50 11.49 1.53
CA ARG A 22 -4.86 11.20 1.98
C ARG A 22 -5.58 10.27 1.03
N LEU A 23 -6.28 9.31 1.61
CA LEU A 23 -7.28 8.48 0.94
C LEU A 23 -8.65 8.80 1.52
N GLN A 24 -9.55 9.33 0.68
CA GLN A 24 -10.94 9.55 1.05
C GLN A 24 -11.83 8.65 0.18
N PHE A 25 -12.89 8.12 0.75
CA PHE A 25 -13.85 7.29 0.01
C PHE A 25 -15.21 7.26 0.69
N GLN A 26 -16.23 6.92 -0.09
CA GLN A 26 -17.62 6.84 0.37
C GLN A 26 -18.39 5.81 -0.45
N GLY A 27 -19.37 5.16 0.17
CA GLY A 27 -20.27 4.24 -0.52
C GLY A 27 -19.66 2.88 -0.84
N ILE A 28 -18.59 2.45 -0.13
CA ILE A 28 -17.88 1.21 -0.38
C ILE A 28 -18.05 0.24 0.78
N ARG A 29 -18.59 -0.95 0.50
CA ARG A 29 -18.79 -2.06 1.46
C ARG A 29 -19.39 -1.59 2.79
N CYS A 30 -18.68 -1.71 3.89
CA CYS A 30 -19.13 -1.27 5.22
C CYS A 30 -19.05 0.25 5.42
N PHE A 31 -18.49 1.02 4.50
CA PHE A 31 -18.31 2.46 4.61
C PHE A 31 -19.37 3.19 3.80
N SER A 32 -20.54 3.44 4.37
CA SER A 32 -21.61 4.23 3.74
C SER A 32 -21.33 5.73 3.76
N ALA A 33 -20.81 6.24 4.89
CA ALA A 33 -20.41 7.62 5.04
C ALA A 33 -19.00 7.88 4.49
N LYS A 34 -18.71 9.15 4.19
CA LYS A 34 -17.37 9.58 3.75
C LYS A 34 -16.33 9.30 4.83
N GLN A 35 -15.26 8.63 4.44
CA GLN A 35 -14.07 8.40 5.25
C GLN A 35 -12.95 9.30 4.77
N ASP A 36 -12.05 9.67 5.69
CA ASP A 36 -10.84 10.46 5.40
C ASP A 36 -9.68 9.88 6.20
N ALA A 37 -8.70 9.32 5.51
CA ALA A 37 -7.56 8.67 6.14
C ALA A 37 -6.25 9.30 5.69
N VAL A 38 -5.39 9.67 6.66
CA VAL A 38 -4.02 10.13 6.41
C VAL A 38 -3.08 8.93 6.40
N ILE A 39 -2.40 8.73 5.28
CA ILE A 39 -1.40 7.67 5.10
C ILE A 39 -0.01 8.28 5.31
N ARG A 40 0.76 7.66 6.18
CA ARG A 40 2.14 8.04 6.53
C ARG A 40 3.10 6.89 6.19
N PRO A 41 4.41 7.10 6.24
CA PRO A 41 5.39 6.03 5.94
C PRO A 41 5.14 4.72 6.67
N LEU A 42 4.65 4.77 7.92
CA LEU A 42 4.14 3.63 8.64
C LEU A 42 2.69 3.88 9.05
N THR A 43 1.76 3.18 8.42
CA THR A 43 0.33 3.27 8.73
C THR A 43 -0.13 1.95 9.33
N LEU A 44 -0.63 1.99 10.55
CA LEU A 44 -1.19 0.84 11.25
C LEU A 44 -2.72 0.90 11.21
N LEU A 45 -3.35 -0.19 10.80
CA LEU A 45 -4.80 -0.37 10.77
C LEU A 45 -5.18 -1.32 11.90
N VAL A 46 -5.87 -0.78 12.91
CA VAL A 46 -6.29 -1.54 14.10
C VAL A 46 -7.80 -1.46 14.27
N GLY A 47 -8.39 -2.38 15.00
CA GLY A 47 -9.83 -2.42 15.26
C GLY A 47 -10.42 -3.82 15.09
N GLU A 48 -11.72 -3.93 15.34
CA GLU A 48 -12.48 -5.19 15.32
C GLU A 48 -12.41 -5.93 13.98
N ASN A 49 -12.70 -7.22 14.03
CA ASN A 49 -12.88 -8.02 12.81
C ASN A 49 -14.05 -7.47 11.99
N SER A 50 -13.93 -7.54 10.66
CA SER A 50 -14.95 -7.06 9.72
C SER A 50 -15.27 -5.55 9.81
N SER A 51 -14.40 -4.74 10.41
CA SER A 51 -14.53 -3.28 10.48
C SER A 51 -14.05 -2.53 9.20
N GLY A 52 -13.58 -3.27 8.18
CA GLY A 52 -13.20 -2.68 6.89
C GLY A 52 -11.70 -2.48 6.67
N LYS A 53 -10.82 -2.91 7.58
CA LYS A 53 -9.35 -2.79 7.43
C LYS A 53 -8.84 -3.38 6.12
N SER A 54 -9.24 -4.60 5.78
CA SER A 54 -8.84 -5.26 4.52
C SER A 54 -9.43 -4.58 3.29
N THR A 55 -10.62 -3.94 3.40
CA THR A 55 -11.16 -3.08 2.34
C THR A 55 -10.26 -1.86 2.11
N PHE A 56 -9.78 -1.23 3.17
CA PHE A 56 -8.84 -0.11 3.09
C PHE A 56 -7.53 -0.52 2.40
N LEU A 57 -6.95 -1.67 2.77
CA LEU A 57 -5.77 -2.22 2.10
C LEU A 57 -6.04 -2.49 0.61
N ALA A 58 -7.21 -3.03 0.28
CA ALA A 58 -7.60 -3.28 -1.11
C ALA A 58 -7.68 -1.97 -1.93
N LEU A 59 -8.20 -0.88 -1.34
CA LEU A 59 -8.21 0.43 -1.98
C LEU A 59 -6.80 0.99 -2.18
N CYS A 60 -5.89 0.78 -1.23
CA CYS A 60 -4.49 1.13 -1.39
C CYS A 60 -3.82 0.30 -2.51
N ASN A 61 -4.14 -0.99 -2.62
CA ASN A 61 -3.64 -1.86 -3.68
C ASN A 61 -4.15 -1.44 -5.07
N SER A 62 -5.42 -1.07 -5.16
CA SER A 62 -6.05 -0.62 -6.40
C SER A 62 -5.75 0.86 -6.73
N ALA A 63 -5.07 1.60 -5.85
CA ALA A 63 -4.82 3.03 -6.03
C ALA A 63 -4.22 3.38 -7.41
N PRO A 64 -3.18 2.69 -7.93
CA PRO A 64 -2.63 3.02 -9.25
C PRO A 64 -3.65 2.92 -10.36
N SER A 65 -4.49 1.88 -10.39
CA SER A 65 -5.51 1.68 -11.42
C SER A 65 -6.66 2.70 -11.30
N ILE A 66 -7.03 3.10 -10.06
CA ILE A 66 -8.08 4.08 -9.81
C ILE A 66 -7.60 5.50 -10.15
N ILE A 67 -6.39 5.86 -9.73
CA ILE A 67 -5.76 7.15 -10.11
C ILE A 67 -5.76 7.32 -11.62
N LEU A 68 -5.65 6.21 -12.32
CA LEU A 68 -5.54 6.11 -13.76
C LEU A 68 -6.84 5.60 -14.42
N ALA A 69 -7.97 5.62 -13.72
CA ALA A 69 -9.26 5.09 -14.18
C ALA A 69 -9.73 5.67 -15.52
N VAL A 70 -9.30 6.87 -15.87
CA VAL A 70 -9.47 7.51 -17.17
C VAL A 70 -9.00 6.63 -18.35
N ALA A 71 -8.06 5.70 -18.12
CA ALA A 71 -7.62 4.74 -19.13
C ALA A 71 -8.68 3.69 -19.53
N GLY A 72 -9.77 3.63 -18.80
CA GLY A 72 -10.84 2.67 -19.01
C GLY A 72 -10.58 1.25 -18.46
N VAL A 73 -9.50 1.06 -17.71
CA VAL A 73 -9.20 -0.22 -17.04
C VAL A 73 -9.00 0.06 -15.56
N THR A 74 -10.05 -0.11 -14.78
CA THR A 74 -9.95 -0.06 -13.32
C THR A 74 -10.16 -1.47 -12.78
N SER A 75 -9.21 -1.97 -12.00
CA SER A 75 -9.32 -3.26 -11.33
C SER A 75 -9.50 -3.07 -9.82
N PHE A 76 -10.56 -3.70 -9.29
CA PHE A 76 -10.79 -3.86 -7.86
C PHE A 76 -10.52 -5.30 -7.40
N ASN A 77 -9.99 -6.14 -8.30
CA ASN A 77 -9.77 -7.58 -8.09
C ASN A 77 -8.30 -7.95 -8.30
N GLU A 78 -7.39 -7.17 -7.70
CA GLU A 78 -5.96 -7.45 -7.70
C GLU A 78 -5.57 -8.31 -6.49
N PRO A 79 -4.95 -9.48 -6.70
CA PRO A 79 -4.51 -10.32 -5.59
C PRO A 79 -3.60 -9.57 -4.60
N PRO A 80 -3.73 -9.86 -3.29
CA PRO A 80 -4.60 -10.86 -2.64
C PRO A 80 -6.02 -10.34 -2.36
N PHE A 81 -6.39 -9.15 -2.83
CA PHE A 81 -7.66 -8.50 -2.56
C PHE A 81 -8.62 -8.67 -3.74
N LEU A 82 -9.64 -9.49 -3.55
CA LEU A 82 -10.71 -9.67 -4.53
C LEU A 82 -11.97 -9.02 -3.99
N LEU A 83 -12.28 -7.82 -4.45
CA LEU A 83 -13.44 -7.05 -3.98
C LEU A 83 -14.75 -7.44 -4.66
N GLY A 84 -14.68 -8.13 -5.80
CA GLY A 84 -15.83 -8.65 -6.53
C GLY A 84 -16.44 -7.66 -7.52
N ALA A 85 -17.71 -7.91 -7.88
CA ALA A 85 -18.49 -7.07 -8.77
C ALA A 85 -19.08 -5.86 -8.02
N TYR A 86 -19.85 -5.02 -8.72
CA TYR A 86 -20.39 -3.78 -8.14
C TYR A 86 -21.25 -4.03 -6.90
N ASP A 87 -22.06 -5.08 -6.90
CA ASP A 87 -22.95 -5.46 -5.80
C ASP A 87 -22.23 -5.90 -4.52
N GLN A 88 -20.97 -6.36 -4.67
CA GLN A 88 -20.07 -6.71 -3.57
C GLN A 88 -19.20 -5.53 -3.10
N LEU A 89 -19.03 -4.54 -3.97
CA LEU A 89 -18.18 -3.37 -3.75
C LEU A 89 -18.97 -2.19 -3.16
N ALA A 90 -20.14 -1.87 -3.71
CA ALA A 90 -20.96 -0.75 -3.24
C ALA A 90 -21.57 -1.06 -1.87
N SER A 91 -21.68 -0.02 -1.03
CA SER A 91 -22.24 -0.16 0.31
C SER A 91 -23.74 -0.51 0.26
N ARG A 92 -24.18 -1.31 1.23
CA ARG A 92 -25.59 -1.65 1.44
C ARG A 92 -26.17 -0.70 2.48
N LEU A 93 -27.13 0.13 2.07
CA LEU A 93 -27.89 1.03 2.90
C LEU A 93 -29.24 0.39 3.30
N ARG A 94 -29.94 0.95 4.30
CA ARG A 94 -31.26 0.44 4.73
C ARG A 94 -32.32 0.44 3.62
N GLY A 95 -32.13 1.21 2.54
CA GLY A 95 -33.05 1.32 1.39
C GLY A 95 -32.59 0.59 0.13
N GLY A 96 -31.50 -0.17 0.18
CA GLY A 96 -30.90 -0.85 -0.98
C GLY A 96 -29.40 -0.66 -1.07
N GLN A 97 -28.86 -0.88 -2.25
CA GLN A 97 -27.46 -0.68 -2.56
C GLN A 97 -27.19 0.77 -2.98
N ALA A 98 -26.00 1.26 -2.70
CA ALA A 98 -25.59 2.60 -3.15
C ALA A 98 -25.52 2.66 -4.69
N ASP A 99 -26.12 3.69 -5.28
CA ASP A 99 -26.12 3.92 -6.73
C ASP A 99 -24.74 4.31 -7.28
N SER A 100 -23.86 4.80 -6.43
CA SER A 100 -22.50 5.17 -6.78
C SER A 100 -21.58 5.11 -5.57
N PHE A 101 -20.29 5.00 -5.82
CA PHE A 101 -19.25 5.21 -4.82
C PHE A 101 -18.13 6.09 -5.37
N SER A 102 -17.41 6.77 -4.48
CA SER A 102 -16.30 7.64 -4.87
C SER A 102 -15.05 7.36 -4.05
N ILE A 103 -13.90 7.58 -4.70
CA ILE A 103 -12.58 7.42 -4.11
C ILE A 103 -11.73 8.64 -4.49
N THR A 104 -11.08 9.24 -3.52
CA THR A 104 -10.22 10.42 -3.71
C THR A 104 -8.83 10.13 -3.17
N PHE A 105 -7.82 10.39 -3.97
CA PHE A 105 -6.42 10.39 -3.61
C PHE A 105 -5.90 11.81 -3.61
N ALA A 106 -5.32 12.27 -2.52
CA ALA A 106 -4.81 13.62 -2.41
C ALA A 106 -3.39 13.64 -1.81
N VAL A 107 -2.57 14.55 -2.30
CA VAL A 107 -1.24 14.84 -1.77
C VAL A 107 -1.15 16.33 -1.56
N GLU A 108 -0.84 16.73 -0.33
CA GLU A 108 -0.74 18.14 0.04
C GLU A 108 0.29 18.87 -0.82
N GLY A 109 -0.07 20.04 -1.31
CA GLY A 109 0.77 20.85 -2.20
C GLY A 109 0.84 20.36 -3.65
N CYS A 110 0.33 19.15 -3.98
CA CYS A 110 0.34 18.62 -5.35
C CYS A 110 -1.04 18.63 -6.00
N GLY A 111 -2.07 18.18 -5.28
CA GLY A 111 -3.42 18.13 -5.80
C GLY A 111 -4.20 16.91 -5.32
N ARG A 112 -5.37 16.72 -5.92
CA ARG A 112 -6.25 15.59 -5.63
C ARG A 112 -6.83 15.00 -6.91
N ILE A 113 -7.01 13.68 -6.93
CA ILE A 113 -7.72 12.93 -7.96
C ILE A 113 -8.93 12.29 -7.30
N GLU A 114 -10.11 12.48 -7.88
CA GLU A 114 -11.35 11.83 -7.47
C GLU A 114 -11.90 11.01 -8.63
N ALA A 115 -12.29 9.77 -8.35
CA ALA A 115 -12.96 8.87 -9.29
C ALA A 115 -14.30 8.44 -8.69
N LYS A 116 -15.40 8.61 -9.46
CA LYS A 116 -16.74 8.17 -9.11
C LYS A 116 -17.15 7.03 -10.03
N PHE A 117 -17.71 5.98 -9.44
CA PHE A 117 -18.11 4.75 -10.12
C PHE A 117 -19.60 4.48 -9.95
N VAL A 118 -20.21 3.95 -11.01
CA VAL A 118 -21.61 3.51 -11.08
C VAL A 118 -21.71 2.10 -11.65
N PRO A 119 -22.82 1.38 -11.44
CA PRO A 119 -22.99 0.06 -12.03
C PRO A 119 -23.28 0.16 -13.54
N ILE A 120 -22.51 -0.56 -14.36
CA ILE A 120 -22.84 -0.86 -15.75
C ILE A 120 -22.66 -2.36 -15.94
N ALA A 121 -23.72 -3.05 -16.34
CA ALA A 121 -23.73 -4.51 -16.51
C ALA A 121 -23.19 -5.28 -15.27
N GLY A 122 -23.50 -4.80 -14.06
CA GLY A 122 -23.06 -5.40 -12.79
C GLY A 122 -21.59 -5.15 -12.43
N GLN A 123 -20.86 -4.39 -13.22
CA GLN A 123 -19.47 -4.04 -12.97
C GLN A 123 -19.31 -2.57 -12.60
N PRO A 124 -18.30 -2.19 -11.80
CA PRO A 124 -17.99 -0.80 -11.51
C PRO A 124 -17.44 -0.12 -12.78
N ALA A 125 -18.15 0.89 -13.25
CA ALA A 125 -17.75 1.69 -14.40
C ALA A 125 -17.50 3.14 -13.98
N LEU A 126 -16.48 3.76 -14.55
CA LEU A 126 -16.16 5.15 -14.29
C LEU A 126 -17.27 6.07 -14.82
N GLU A 127 -17.89 6.83 -13.94
CA GLU A 127 -18.85 7.89 -14.28
C GLU A 127 -18.13 9.23 -14.46
N ARG A 128 -17.22 9.54 -13.54
CA ARG A 128 -16.51 10.81 -13.51
C ARG A 128 -15.13 10.63 -12.90
N TRP A 129 -14.14 11.25 -13.52
CA TRP A 129 -12.80 11.41 -12.98
C TRP A 129 -12.43 12.88 -12.97
N SER A 130 -11.79 13.34 -11.90
CA SER A 130 -11.34 14.71 -11.82
C SER A 130 -9.96 14.81 -11.18
N LEU A 131 -9.15 15.73 -11.71
CA LEU A 131 -7.86 16.13 -11.15
C LEU A 131 -7.92 17.63 -10.82
N CYS A 132 -7.64 17.99 -9.58
CA CYS A 132 -7.56 19.38 -9.14
C CYS A 132 -6.15 19.70 -8.66
N THR A 133 -5.55 20.79 -9.15
CA THR A 133 -4.22 21.26 -8.79
C THR A 133 -4.27 22.79 -8.55
N GLY A 134 -4.21 23.21 -7.28
CA GLY A 134 -4.38 24.62 -6.95
C GLY A 134 -5.69 25.18 -7.51
N GLN A 135 -5.61 26.11 -8.47
CA GLN A 135 -6.78 26.76 -9.10
C GLN A 135 -7.18 26.13 -10.44
N SER A 136 -6.47 25.08 -10.89
CA SER A 136 -6.76 24.40 -12.14
C SER A 136 -7.39 23.03 -11.87
N SER A 137 -8.39 22.68 -12.68
CA SER A 137 -8.98 21.34 -12.65
C SER A 137 -9.28 20.81 -14.03
N LEU A 138 -9.18 19.48 -14.15
CA LEU A 138 -9.61 18.73 -15.32
C LEU A 138 -10.62 17.69 -14.87
N VAL A 139 -11.80 17.72 -15.49
CA VAL A 139 -12.87 16.73 -15.27
C VAL A 139 -13.03 15.94 -16.56
N VAL A 140 -13.15 14.62 -16.43
CA VAL A 140 -13.38 13.68 -17.53
C VAL A 140 -14.64 12.87 -17.21
N GLU A 141 -15.62 12.92 -18.09
CA GLU A 141 -16.89 12.19 -17.98
C GLU A 141 -17.04 11.30 -19.23
N PRO A 142 -16.68 9.99 -19.12
CA PRO A 142 -16.79 9.05 -20.22
C PRO A 142 -18.24 8.90 -20.69
N GLU A 143 -18.46 8.88 -21.99
CA GLU A 143 -19.77 8.55 -22.56
C GLU A 143 -20.05 7.04 -22.49
N ARG A 144 -21.27 6.68 -22.15
CA ARG A 144 -21.69 5.27 -22.11
C ARG A 144 -21.61 4.65 -23.50
N ASN A 145 -21.01 3.46 -23.60
CA ASN A 145 -20.85 2.69 -24.83
C ASN A 145 -20.08 3.40 -25.97
N SER A 146 -19.21 4.34 -25.63
CA SER A 146 -18.39 5.11 -26.56
C SER A 146 -16.92 5.14 -26.14
N SER A 147 -16.02 5.39 -27.08
CA SER A 147 -14.63 5.74 -26.79
C SER A 147 -14.43 7.22 -26.51
N SER A 148 -15.51 8.02 -26.51
CA SER A 148 -15.48 9.45 -26.27
C SER A 148 -15.76 9.81 -24.82
N ALA A 149 -15.34 11.01 -24.42
CA ALA A 149 -15.63 11.60 -23.13
C ALA A 149 -15.83 13.11 -23.27
N ASN A 150 -16.61 13.68 -22.36
CA ASN A 150 -16.68 15.11 -22.17
C ASN A 150 -15.57 15.54 -21.21
N LEU A 151 -14.72 16.46 -21.67
CA LEU A 151 -13.63 17.03 -20.88
C LEU A 151 -13.96 18.46 -20.52
N THR A 152 -13.88 18.79 -19.24
CA THR A 152 -14.04 20.16 -18.75
C THR A 152 -12.74 20.58 -18.05
N TRP A 153 -12.04 21.53 -18.65
CA TRP A 153 -10.89 22.16 -18.06
C TRP A 153 -11.25 23.52 -17.49
N THR A 154 -10.85 23.78 -16.26
CA THR A 154 -11.07 25.03 -15.53
C THR A 154 -9.74 25.58 -15.03
N SER A 155 -9.56 26.89 -15.13
CA SER A 155 -8.42 27.60 -14.57
C SER A 155 -8.82 29.03 -14.21
N GLU A 156 -7.91 29.83 -13.65
CA GLU A 156 -8.13 31.28 -13.43
C GLU A 156 -8.55 32.04 -14.69
N ARG A 157 -8.22 31.54 -15.88
CA ARG A 157 -8.53 32.15 -17.17
C ARG A 157 -9.90 31.79 -17.72
N GLY A 158 -10.66 30.97 -16.98
CA GLY A 158 -12.01 30.53 -17.37
C GLY A 158 -12.12 29.03 -17.50
N GLN A 159 -13.26 28.59 -18.01
CA GLN A 159 -13.64 27.20 -18.21
C GLN A 159 -13.83 26.91 -19.70
N ARG A 160 -13.38 25.72 -20.13
CA ARG A 160 -13.61 25.19 -21.47
C ARG A 160 -14.10 23.76 -21.39
N THR A 161 -15.15 23.45 -22.12
CA THR A 161 -15.70 22.11 -22.26
C THR A 161 -15.60 21.68 -23.73
N PHE A 162 -15.12 20.47 -23.97
CA PHE A 162 -14.99 19.90 -25.32
C PHE A 162 -15.19 18.40 -25.27
N LYS A 163 -15.64 17.82 -26.39
CA LYS A 163 -15.77 16.39 -26.57
C LYS A 163 -14.49 15.87 -27.20
N GLU A 164 -13.94 14.80 -26.63
CA GLU A 164 -12.74 14.13 -27.13
C GLU A 164 -13.06 12.66 -27.46
N GLU A 165 -12.95 12.32 -28.74
CA GLU A 165 -13.22 10.97 -29.23
C GLU A 165 -12.13 9.96 -28.83
N ARG A 166 -10.95 10.45 -28.52
CA ARG A 166 -9.78 9.63 -28.16
C ARG A 166 -9.24 10.03 -26.77
N TYR A 167 -10.13 10.24 -25.79
CA TYR A 167 -9.71 10.67 -24.46
C TYR A 167 -8.65 9.75 -23.82
N ARG A 168 -8.50 8.52 -24.32
CA ARG A 168 -7.41 7.61 -23.95
C ARG A 168 -6.02 8.12 -24.33
N LEU A 169 -5.92 9.10 -25.27
CA LEU A 169 -4.66 9.77 -25.56
C LEU A 169 -4.26 10.75 -24.47
N LEU A 170 -5.22 11.40 -23.82
CA LEU A 170 -5.00 12.18 -22.60
C LEU A 170 -4.34 11.32 -21.51
N TRP A 171 -4.79 10.07 -21.39
CA TRP A 171 -4.23 9.06 -20.55
C TRP A 171 -2.77 8.75 -20.85
N SER A 172 -2.45 8.45 -22.11
CA SER A 172 -1.07 8.19 -22.54
C SER A 172 -0.16 9.36 -22.21
N TRP A 173 -0.67 10.58 -22.29
CA TRP A 173 0.07 11.77 -21.94
C TRP A 173 0.23 11.99 -20.42
N LEU A 174 -0.80 11.77 -19.61
CA LEU A 174 -0.72 11.88 -18.16
C LEU A 174 0.21 10.80 -17.54
N TRP A 175 0.39 9.68 -18.23
CA TRP A 175 1.13 8.53 -17.73
C TRP A 175 2.54 8.37 -18.30
N ASN A 176 2.73 8.66 -19.58
CA ASN A 176 3.94 8.27 -20.30
C ASN A 176 5.03 9.35 -20.20
N GLU A 177 6.25 8.90 -19.92
CA GLU A 177 7.44 9.75 -19.97
C GLU A 177 8.02 9.86 -21.37
N ASP A 178 7.47 9.12 -22.36
CA ASP A 178 7.92 9.08 -23.73
C ASP A 178 7.70 10.43 -24.43
N TYR A 179 8.79 10.99 -24.98
CA TYR A 179 8.79 12.26 -25.70
C TYR A 179 7.82 12.30 -26.87
N TRP A 180 7.67 11.20 -27.63
CA TRP A 180 6.82 11.14 -28.81
C TRP A 180 5.34 11.16 -28.46
N ILE A 181 4.95 10.45 -27.43
CA ILE A 181 3.58 10.43 -26.94
C ILE A 181 3.20 11.81 -26.39
N ARG A 182 4.10 12.45 -25.64
CA ARG A 182 3.92 13.84 -25.16
C ARG A 182 3.79 14.84 -26.31
N LYS A 183 4.59 14.68 -27.37
CA LYS A 183 4.54 15.53 -28.56
C LYS A 183 3.21 15.40 -29.30
N GLN A 184 2.67 14.17 -29.42
CA GLN A 184 1.40 13.91 -30.07
C GLN A 184 0.23 14.46 -29.25
N ALA A 185 0.17 14.19 -27.94
CA ALA A 185 -0.84 14.72 -27.05
C ALA A 185 -0.82 16.28 -27.02
N ARG A 186 0.36 16.89 -27.06
CA ARG A 186 0.49 18.34 -27.19
C ARG A 186 -0.14 18.87 -28.48
N LYS A 187 -0.01 18.15 -29.60
CA LYS A 187 -0.59 18.54 -30.89
C LYS A 187 -2.11 18.48 -30.85
N GLU A 188 -2.69 17.51 -30.14
CA GLU A 188 -4.13 17.28 -30.10
C GLU A 188 -4.83 18.08 -29.01
N LEU A 189 -4.26 18.16 -27.80
CA LEU A 189 -4.84 18.85 -26.65
C LEU A 189 -4.38 20.31 -26.48
N GLY A 190 -3.19 20.64 -27.02
CA GLY A 190 -2.57 21.96 -26.88
C GLY A 190 -3.41 23.15 -27.37
N PRO A 191 -4.24 23.00 -28.42
CA PRO A 191 -5.16 24.06 -28.83
C PRO A 191 -6.25 24.38 -27.78
N VAL A 192 -6.57 23.43 -26.90
CA VAL A 192 -7.65 23.56 -25.92
C VAL A 192 -7.10 23.87 -24.52
N ILE A 193 -6.05 23.16 -24.09
CA ILE A 193 -5.42 23.33 -22.79
C ILE A 193 -3.99 23.83 -22.99
N PRO A 194 -3.61 24.97 -22.43
CA PRO A 194 -2.24 25.50 -22.54
C PRO A 194 -1.20 24.49 -22.04
N PHE A 195 -0.07 24.41 -22.73
CA PHE A 195 0.99 23.43 -22.43
C PHE A 195 1.48 23.50 -20.99
N ALA A 196 1.62 24.70 -20.43
CA ALA A 196 2.04 24.89 -19.03
C ALA A 196 1.04 24.26 -18.05
N GLU A 197 -0.27 24.32 -18.34
CA GLU A 197 -1.31 23.70 -17.53
C GLU A 197 -1.30 22.17 -17.68
N LEU A 198 -1.12 21.69 -18.91
CA LEU A 198 -0.95 20.25 -19.17
C LEU A 198 0.23 19.69 -18.36
N THR A 199 1.35 20.41 -18.30
CA THR A 199 2.53 19.98 -17.51
C THR A 199 2.21 19.93 -16.02
N LYS A 200 1.51 20.93 -15.48
CA LYS A 200 1.08 20.92 -14.06
C LYS A 200 0.19 19.72 -13.74
N LEU A 201 -0.78 19.43 -14.60
CA LEU A 201 -1.67 18.28 -14.44
C LEU A 201 -0.90 16.95 -14.47
N HIS A 202 0.06 16.82 -15.38
CA HIS A 202 0.94 15.66 -15.47
C HIS A 202 1.77 15.48 -14.18
N ASP A 203 2.45 16.54 -13.74
CA ASP A 203 3.31 16.50 -12.56
C ASP A 203 2.51 16.14 -11.30
N ALA A 204 1.28 16.69 -11.17
CA ALA A 204 0.39 16.37 -10.07
C ALA A 204 -0.10 14.90 -10.11
N THR A 205 -0.49 14.40 -11.28
CA THR A 205 -0.89 12.99 -11.44
C THR A 205 0.26 12.05 -11.06
N ARG A 206 1.46 12.37 -11.54
CA ARG A 206 2.68 11.63 -11.21
C ARG A 206 2.97 11.66 -9.71
N ALA A 207 2.90 12.84 -9.10
CA ALA A 207 3.15 13.01 -7.69
C ALA A 207 2.16 12.21 -6.81
N ILE A 208 0.87 12.28 -7.14
CA ILE A 208 -0.18 11.52 -6.43
C ILE A 208 0.06 10.01 -6.61
N ARG A 209 0.30 9.53 -7.82
CA ARG A 209 0.59 8.13 -8.11
C ARG A 209 1.81 7.63 -7.32
N ASP A 210 2.92 8.36 -7.38
CA ASP A 210 4.16 7.96 -6.75
C ASP A 210 4.05 7.97 -5.21
N ALA A 211 3.16 8.82 -4.67
CA ALA A 211 2.85 8.86 -3.25
C ALA A 211 2.08 7.62 -2.76
N PHE A 212 1.20 7.04 -3.59
CA PHE A 212 0.48 5.80 -3.28
C PHE A 212 1.20 4.53 -3.75
N GLY A 213 2.36 4.67 -4.40
CA GLY A 213 3.14 3.58 -4.97
C GLY A 213 2.75 3.29 -6.42
N ARG A 214 3.76 3.11 -7.28
CA ARG A 214 3.55 2.74 -8.69
C ARG A 214 2.97 1.34 -8.84
N ALA A 215 3.42 0.44 -7.97
CA ALA A 215 2.96 -0.93 -7.87
C ALA A 215 3.04 -1.32 -6.38
N PRO A 216 1.97 -1.11 -5.60
CA PRO A 216 1.93 -1.56 -4.23
C PRO A 216 2.24 -3.05 -4.15
N TYR A 217 3.03 -3.45 -3.16
CA TYR A 217 3.40 -4.85 -2.97
C TYR A 217 2.59 -5.43 -1.81
N ALA A 218 1.61 -6.25 -2.14
CA ALA A 218 0.68 -6.79 -1.17
C ALA A 218 1.09 -8.19 -0.72
N PHE A 219 1.03 -8.43 0.60
CA PHE A 219 1.22 -9.74 1.22
C PHE A 219 -0.12 -10.33 1.66
N ALA A 220 -0.35 -11.59 1.34
CA ALA A 220 -1.50 -12.33 1.84
C ALA A 220 -1.39 -12.59 3.35
N PRO A 221 -2.54 -12.73 4.07
CA PRO A 221 -2.54 -13.03 5.51
C PRO A 221 -1.99 -14.43 5.81
N ILE A 222 -2.20 -15.37 4.90
CA ILE A 222 -1.67 -16.75 4.98
C ILE A 222 -0.61 -16.88 3.89
N ARG A 223 0.62 -17.20 4.29
CA ARG A 223 1.74 -17.39 3.38
C ARG A 223 1.89 -18.87 3.06
N THR A 224 2.57 -19.15 1.94
CA THR A 224 2.77 -20.50 1.45
C THR A 224 3.44 -21.40 2.48
N ASN A 225 2.93 -22.60 2.66
CA ASN A 225 3.57 -23.61 3.49
C ASN A 225 4.93 -24.00 2.89
N PRO A 226 5.98 -24.14 3.70
CA PRO A 226 7.27 -24.57 3.22
C PRO A 226 7.21 -26.03 2.75
N ILE A 227 8.00 -26.36 1.74
CA ILE A 227 8.25 -27.73 1.29
C ILE A 227 9.69 -28.14 1.59
N ARG A 228 9.92 -29.44 1.72
CA ARG A 228 11.23 -29.95 2.16
C ARG A 228 12.35 -29.70 1.14
N THR A 229 12.01 -29.79 -0.14
CA THR A 229 12.94 -29.62 -1.25
C THR A 229 12.25 -28.84 -2.36
N TYR A 230 12.94 -27.86 -2.91
CA TYR A 230 12.48 -27.00 -3.98
C TYR A 230 13.20 -27.32 -5.27
N ASP A 231 12.48 -27.38 -6.37
CA ASP A 231 13.04 -27.38 -7.70
C ASP A 231 13.36 -25.95 -8.14
N PRO A 232 14.49 -25.71 -8.84
CA PRO A 232 14.90 -24.37 -9.25
C PRO A 232 14.07 -23.85 -10.45
N VAL A 233 12.77 -23.69 -10.26
CA VAL A 233 11.85 -23.10 -11.22
C VAL A 233 11.64 -21.63 -10.89
N ARG A 234 11.88 -20.74 -11.85
CA ARG A 234 11.67 -19.31 -11.66
C ARG A 234 10.18 -19.01 -11.50
N LEU A 235 9.81 -18.46 -10.36
CA LEU A 235 8.44 -18.06 -10.03
C LEU A 235 8.31 -16.55 -10.06
N SER A 236 7.17 -16.07 -10.57
CA SER A 236 6.80 -14.67 -10.40
C SER A 236 6.46 -14.39 -8.93
N PRO A 237 6.71 -13.17 -8.42
CA PRO A 237 6.30 -12.77 -7.09
C PRO A 237 4.81 -13.00 -6.87
N THR A 238 4.46 -13.64 -5.76
CA THR A 238 3.09 -13.91 -5.32
C THR A 238 2.84 -13.34 -3.94
N PRO A 239 1.62 -12.89 -3.61
CA PRO A 239 1.29 -12.36 -2.29
C PRO A 239 1.55 -13.36 -1.15
N GLU A 240 1.47 -14.65 -1.43
CA GLU A 240 1.72 -15.75 -0.48
C GLU A 240 3.21 -16.03 -0.26
N GLY A 241 4.10 -15.47 -1.11
CA GLY A 241 5.54 -15.61 -0.98
C GLY A 241 6.12 -16.95 -1.47
N SER A 242 5.42 -17.69 -2.35
CA SER A 242 5.88 -18.97 -2.91
C SER A 242 7.19 -18.87 -3.70
N HIS A 243 7.52 -17.69 -4.23
CA HIS A 243 8.73 -17.37 -4.96
C HIS A 243 9.97 -17.19 -4.07
N VAL A 244 9.79 -16.95 -2.76
CA VAL A 244 10.88 -16.55 -1.85
C VAL A 244 12.02 -17.58 -1.75
N PRO A 245 11.74 -18.89 -1.68
CA PRO A 245 12.83 -19.89 -1.70
C PRO A 245 13.72 -19.77 -2.95
N MET A 246 13.11 -19.46 -4.12
CA MET A 246 13.86 -19.26 -5.36
C MET A 246 14.72 -18.00 -5.33
N VAL A 247 14.17 -16.89 -4.80
CA VAL A 247 14.94 -15.65 -4.60
C VAL A 247 16.17 -15.90 -3.73
N LEU A 248 16.00 -16.63 -2.63
CA LEU A 248 17.11 -17.01 -1.76
C LEU A 248 18.14 -17.89 -2.49
N ALA A 249 17.69 -18.84 -3.31
CA ALA A 249 18.58 -19.73 -4.07
C ALA A 249 19.35 -18.96 -5.16
N GLU A 250 18.72 -18.04 -5.87
CA GLU A 250 19.37 -17.18 -6.87
C GLU A 250 20.43 -16.28 -6.21
N LEU A 251 20.08 -15.63 -5.11
CA LEU A 251 21.00 -14.75 -4.38
C LEU A 251 22.16 -15.51 -3.71
N SER A 252 21.94 -16.75 -3.31
CA SER A 252 23.00 -17.58 -2.70
C SER A 252 24.02 -18.10 -3.71
N SER A 253 23.84 -17.86 -5.02
CA SER A 253 24.80 -18.23 -6.05
C SER A 253 26.09 -17.40 -5.94
N ALA A 254 27.20 -17.94 -6.45
CA ALA A 254 28.50 -17.28 -6.38
C ALA A 254 28.54 -15.91 -7.07
N GLU A 255 27.67 -15.71 -8.07
CA GLU A 255 27.57 -14.47 -8.85
C GLU A 255 26.96 -13.31 -8.04
N ALA A 256 26.11 -13.58 -7.05
CA ALA A 256 25.40 -12.59 -6.26
C ALA A 256 26.11 -12.14 -4.96
N GLY A 257 27.29 -12.64 -4.66
CA GLY A 257 28.17 -12.49 -3.49
C GLY A 257 27.82 -11.42 -2.44
N LYS A 258 27.92 -10.11 -2.77
CA LYS A 258 27.66 -9.02 -1.83
C LYS A 258 26.18 -8.91 -1.46
N SER A 259 25.27 -9.14 -2.40
CA SER A 259 23.81 -9.04 -2.16
C SER A 259 23.35 -10.14 -1.21
N TRP A 260 23.84 -11.37 -1.36
CA TRP A 260 23.57 -12.47 -0.45
C TRP A 260 24.07 -12.20 0.96
N THR A 261 25.33 -11.76 1.10
CA THR A 261 25.93 -11.47 2.40
C THR A 261 25.16 -10.40 3.16
N GLY A 262 24.72 -9.36 2.46
CA GLY A 262 23.89 -8.28 3.03
C GLY A 262 22.53 -8.79 3.50
N LEU A 263 21.79 -9.47 2.63
CA LEU A 263 20.48 -10.04 2.95
C LEU A 263 20.57 -11.02 4.13
N ARG A 264 21.51 -11.95 4.08
CA ARG A 264 21.74 -12.95 5.12
C ARG A 264 22.06 -12.29 6.47
N SER A 265 22.85 -11.22 6.48
CA SER A 265 23.17 -10.44 7.68
C SER A 265 21.91 -9.78 8.26
N ASP A 266 21.07 -9.14 7.42
CA ASP A 266 19.86 -8.46 7.88
C ASP A 266 18.79 -9.47 8.37
N LEU A 267 18.65 -10.62 7.70
CA LEU A 267 17.81 -11.73 8.17
C LEU A 267 18.30 -12.25 9.53
N SER A 268 19.61 -12.49 9.68
CA SER A 268 20.19 -12.98 10.95
C SER A 268 20.01 -11.97 12.09
N LYS A 269 20.08 -10.66 11.82
CA LYS A 269 19.81 -9.63 12.83
C LYS A 269 18.37 -9.70 13.34
N PHE A 270 17.41 -9.85 12.42
CA PHE A 270 16.00 -10.00 12.80
C PHE A 270 15.81 -11.32 13.56
N GLY A 271 16.29 -12.45 13.01
CA GLY A 271 16.10 -13.77 13.59
C GLY A 271 16.59 -13.88 15.04
N ARG A 272 17.80 -13.37 15.32
CA ARG A 272 18.37 -13.37 16.69
C ARG A 272 17.59 -12.47 17.64
N LYS A 273 17.14 -11.26 17.19
CA LYS A 273 16.38 -10.33 18.03
C LYS A 273 14.97 -10.82 18.32
N SER A 274 14.35 -11.50 17.38
CA SER A 274 13.02 -12.10 17.53
C SER A 274 13.05 -13.45 18.28
N GLY A 275 14.23 -14.07 18.39
CA GLY A 275 14.36 -15.42 18.93
C GLY A 275 13.89 -16.53 17.98
N LEU A 276 13.59 -16.22 16.71
CA LEU A 276 13.05 -17.19 15.77
C LEU A 276 14.10 -18.07 15.14
N PHE A 277 15.26 -17.50 14.78
CA PHE A 277 16.39 -18.21 14.16
C PHE A 277 17.68 -17.39 14.27
N GLU A 278 18.79 -18.08 14.10
CA GLU A 278 20.12 -17.44 14.08
C GLU A 278 20.53 -17.06 12.67
N GLN A 279 20.19 -17.90 11.67
CA GLN A 279 20.61 -17.75 10.29
C GLN A 279 19.73 -18.55 9.33
N ILE A 280 19.60 -18.05 8.11
CA ILE A 280 18.97 -18.73 6.97
C ILE A 280 20.07 -19.08 5.98
N ASP A 281 20.05 -20.31 5.47
CA ASP A 281 20.97 -20.84 4.49
C ASP A 281 20.24 -21.54 3.34
N VAL A 282 20.89 -21.63 2.18
CA VAL A 282 20.44 -22.43 1.05
C VAL A 282 21.37 -23.63 0.89
N VAL A 283 20.81 -24.83 0.97
CA VAL A 283 21.56 -26.10 0.87
C VAL A 283 21.21 -26.79 -0.44
N ARG A 284 22.08 -26.70 -1.43
CA ARG A 284 21.92 -27.40 -2.71
C ARG A 284 22.18 -28.89 -2.58
N LYS A 285 21.43 -29.71 -3.31
CA LYS A 285 21.58 -31.17 -3.31
C LYS A 285 22.56 -31.67 -4.37
N GLY A 286 23.11 -30.78 -5.19
CA GLY A 286 24.10 -31.05 -6.21
C GLY A 286 24.99 -29.84 -6.49
N LYS A 287 25.79 -29.90 -7.56
CA LYS A 287 26.78 -28.88 -7.93
C LYS A 287 26.25 -27.86 -8.94
N LYS A 288 25.15 -28.18 -9.64
CA LYS A 288 24.58 -27.32 -10.68
C LYS A 288 23.54 -26.36 -10.09
N GLN A 289 23.34 -25.22 -10.73
CA GLN A 289 22.27 -24.29 -10.33
C GLN A 289 20.88 -24.90 -10.56
N SER A 290 20.74 -25.84 -11.49
CA SER A 290 19.53 -26.59 -11.79
C SER A 290 19.23 -27.72 -10.78
N ASP A 291 20.14 -28.02 -9.85
CA ASP A 291 19.90 -29.07 -8.86
C ASP A 291 18.92 -28.59 -7.77
N PRO A 292 18.08 -29.48 -7.27
CA PRO A 292 17.17 -29.18 -6.17
C PRO A 292 17.90 -28.66 -4.93
N PHE A 293 17.19 -27.84 -4.14
CA PHE A 293 17.74 -27.20 -2.94
C PHE A 293 16.76 -27.22 -1.76
N GLN A 294 17.30 -26.97 -0.58
CA GLN A 294 16.56 -26.87 0.67
C GLN A 294 16.86 -25.52 1.32
N ILE A 295 15.89 -25.00 2.08
CA ILE A 295 16.12 -23.84 2.95
C ILE A 295 16.49 -24.36 4.34
N GLY A 296 17.71 -24.06 4.76
CA GLY A 296 18.23 -24.36 6.09
C GLY A 296 17.98 -23.22 7.06
N VAL A 297 17.56 -23.55 8.26
CA VAL A 297 17.33 -22.63 9.38
C VAL A 297 18.22 -23.05 10.53
N ARG A 298 19.16 -22.20 10.95
CA ARG A 298 19.97 -22.43 12.13
C ARG A 298 19.28 -21.90 13.37
N SER A 299 19.12 -22.73 14.39
CA SER A 299 18.58 -22.39 15.69
C SER A 299 19.19 -23.28 16.77
N GLY A 300 19.59 -22.70 17.92
CA GLY A 300 20.23 -23.41 19.01
C GLY A 300 21.52 -24.11 18.59
N GLY A 301 22.29 -23.56 17.65
CA GLY A 301 23.52 -24.13 17.12
C GLY A 301 23.32 -25.26 16.09
N HIS A 302 22.10 -25.73 15.86
CA HIS A 302 21.76 -26.79 14.91
C HIS A 302 21.13 -26.24 13.64
N SER A 303 21.30 -26.94 12.51
CA SER A 303 20.66 -26.59 11.23
C SER A 303 19.50 -27.54 10.97
N HIS A 304 18.32 -26.98 10.74
CA HIS A 304 17.09 -27.70 10.45
C HIS A 304 16.58 -27.31 9.05
N ASN A 305 15.75 -28.15 8.44
CA ASN A 305 15.01 -27.75 7.25
C ASN A 305 13.90 -26.78 7.65
N LEU A 306 13.54 -25.81 6.78
CA LEU A 306 12.47 -24.85 7.03
C LEU A 306 11.12 -25.51 7.38
N VAL A 307 10.85 -26.72 6.88
CA VAL A 307 9.65 -27.51 7.21
C VAL A 307 9.64 -28.01 8.65
N ASP A 308 10.83 -28.23 9.23
CA ASP A 308 11.00 -28.85 10.56
C ASP A 308 11.06 -27.79 11.68
N VAL A 309 10.97 -26.49 11.35
CA VAL A 309 10.90 -25.39 12.32
C VAL A 309 9.47 -24.86 12.46
N GLY A 310 9.25 -24.09 13.53
CA GLY A 310 7.90 -23.51 13.78
C GLY A 310 7.40 -22.62 12.65
N TYR A 311 6.11 -22.60 12.43
CA TYR A 311 5.42 -21.83 11.38
C TYR A 311 5.81 -20.35 11.34
N GLY A 312 6.13 -19.74 12.49
CA GLY A 312 6.51 -18.33 12.56
C GLY A 312 7.65 -17.95 11.64
N VAL A 313 8.66 -18.85 11.44
CA VAL A 313 9.76 -18.59 10.53
C VAL A 313 9.29 -18.53 9.07
N SER A 314 8.52 -19.54 8.64
CA SER A 314 7.99 -19.59 7.27
C SER A 314 7.03 -18.44 6.96
N GLN A 315 6.29 -17.97 7.97
CA GLN A 315 5.33 -16.87 7.80
C GLN A 315 6.01 -15.49 7.75
N VAL A 316 7.11 -15.26 8.45
CA VAL A 316 7.79 -13.97 8.45
C VAL A 316 8.83 -13.85 7.32
N LEU A 317 9.39 -14.96 6.86
CA LEU A 317 10.48 -14.97 5.88
C LEU A 317 10.14 -14.26 4.56
N PRO A 318 8.95 -14.45 3.95
CA PRO A 318 8.57 -13.69 2.74
C PRO A 318 8.56 -12.18 2.97
N ILE A 319 8.01 -11.72 4.10
CA ILE A 319 7.98 -10.29 4.43
C ILE A 319 9.39 -9.73 4.50
N LEU A 320 10.30 -10.41 5.21
CA LEU A 320 11.68 -9.95 5.37
C LEU A 320 12.44 -9.94 4.04
N VAL A 321 12.36 -11.02 3.26
CA VAL A 321 13.09 -11.15 1.99
C VAL A 321 12.62 -10.09 0.99
N ASP A 322 11.32 -9.99 0.74
CA ASP A 322 10.80 -9.08 -0.27
C ASP A 322 11.01 -7.62 0.11
N THR A 323 10.80 -7.25 1.38
CA THR A 323 11.01 -5.87 1.82
C THR A 323 12.48 -5.47 1.85
N LEU A 324 13.40 -6.40 2.14
CA LEU A 324 14.84 -6.15 2.09
C LEU A 324 15.35 -6.07 0.65
N GLN A 325 14.86 -6.92 -0.25
CA GLN A 325 15.22 -6.88 -1.67
C GLN A 325 14.75 -5.60 -2.37
N ARG A 326 13.59 -5.09 -1.97
CA ARG A 326 12.99 -3.86 -2.49
C ARG A 326 13.37 -2.62 -1.68
N SER A 327 14.31 -2.74 -0.75
CA SER A 327 14.77 -1.60 0.06
C SER A 327 15.38 -0.51 -0.82
N GLY A 328 14.89 0.73 -0.67
CA GLY A 328 15.31 1.88 -1.48
C GLY A 328 14.50 2.07 -2.77
N THR A 329 13.57 1.15 -3.11
CA THR A 329 12.52 1.41 -4.09
C THR A 329 11.43 2.29 -3.46
N ASN A 330 10.58 2.85 -4.30
CA ASN A 330 9.48 3.70 -3.84
C ASN A 330 8.18 2.88 -3.60
N ASP A 331 8.33 1.59 -3.31
CA ASP A 331 7.22 0.68 -3.13
C ASP A 331 6.49 0.92 -1.81
N VAL A 332 5.19 0.69 -1.82
CA VAL A 332 4.34 0.63 -0.62
C VAL A 332 4.03 -0.82 -0.35
N PHE A 333 4.37 -1.29 0.84
CA PHE A 333 4.11 -2.65 1.28
C PHE A 333 2.78 -2.71 2.04
N LEU A 334 1.89 -3.55 1.57
CA LEU A 334 0.57 -3.77 2.16
C LEU A 334 0.56 -5.13 2.85
N LEU A 335 0.42 -5.13 4.17
CA LEU A 335 0.50 -6.34 4.98
C LEU A 335 -0.81 -6.61 5.71
N GLN A 336 -1.30 -7.83 5.59
CA GLN A 336 -2.41 -8.33 6.38
C GLN A 336 -1.86 -9.23 7.49
N GLN A 337 -2.13 -8.85 8.74
CA GLN A 337 -1.82 -9.62 9.94
C GLN A 337 -0.42 -10.29 9.89
N PRO A 338 0.68 -9.49 9.76
CA PRO A 338 2.03 -10.04 9.65
C PRO A 338 2.48 -10.78 10.91
N GLU A 339 1.80 -10.58 12.02
CA GLU A 339 2.04 -11.20 13.33
C GLU A 339 1.54 -12.64 13.46
N VAL A 340 0.74 -13.15 12.54
CA VAL A 340 0.16 -14.49 12.63
C VAL A 340 1.24 -15.55 12.80
N HIS A 341 1.05 -16.44 13.78
CA HIS A 341 2.01 -17.48 14.22
C HIS A 341 3.32 -16.98 14.82
N LEU A 342 3.45 -15.69 15.15
CA LEU A 342 4.63 -15.16 15.84
C LEU A 342 4.40 -15.09 17.36
N HIS A 343 5.42 -15.50 18.12
CA HIS A 343 5.46 -15.26 19.57
C HIS A 343 5.51 -13.75 19.87
N PRO A 344 4.99 -13.25 21.00
CA PRO A 344 4.99 -11.84 21.36
C PRO A 344 6.32 -11.09 21.17
N SER A 345 7.44 -11.71 21.53
CA SER A 345 8.77 -11.11 21.32
C SER A 345 9.10 -10.89 19.83
N ALA A 346 8.68 -11.81 18.97
CA ALA A 346 8.87 -11.72 17.53
C ALA A 346 7.93 -10.67 16.89
N GLN A 347 6.69 -10.57 17.38
CA GLN A 347 5.76 -9.50 16.99
C GLN A 347 6.34 -8.13 17.32
N ALA A 348 6.86 -7.94 18.53
CA ALA A 348 7.52 -6.72 18.94
C ALA A 348 8.76 -6.41 18.07
N GLU A 349 9.61 -7.40 17.77
CA GLU A 349 10.76 -7.18 16.87
C GLU A 349 10.33 -6.86 15.44
N LEU A 350 9.19 -7.38 14.97
CA LEU A 350 8.61 -7.01 13.68
C LEU A 350 8.23 -5.51 13.66
N GLY A 351 7.67 -4.98 14.74
CA GLY A 351 7.47 -3.54 14.91
C GLY A 351 8.77 -2.74 14.81
N SER A 352 9.82 -3.17 15.51
CA SER A 352 11.15 -2.52 15.38
C SER A 352 11.74 -2.67 13.98
N TYR A 353 11.47 -3.78 13.29
CA TYR A 353 11.88 -3.98 11.92
C TYR A 353 11.24 -2.96 10.98
N PHE A 354 9.91 -2.77 11.04
CA PHE A 354 9.22 -1.75 10.26
C PHE A 354 9.79 -0.36 10.52
N ALA A 355 10.01 0.00 11.79
CA ALA A 355 10.62 1.27 12.15
C ALA A 355 11.99 1.49 11.48
N ARG A 356 12.83 0.46 11.48
CA ARG A 356 14.14 0.52 10.79
C ARG A 356 14.02 0.63 9.27
N GLN A 357 13.04 -0.05 8.65
CA GLN A 357 12.83 0.05 7.21
C GLN A 357 12.27 1.42 6.80
N VAL A 358 11.38 2.03 7.60
CA VAL A 358 10.88 3.40 7.37
C VAL A 358 12.05 4.40 7.33
N ARG A 359 13.04 4.27 8.20
CA ARG A 359 14.26 5.10 8.14
C ARG A 359 15.08 4.92 6.86
N LYS A 360 14.92 3.79 6.17
CA LYS A 360 15.51 3.51 4.86
C LYS A 360 14.58 3.84 3.69
N ASN A 361 13.57 4.70 3.93
CA ASN A 361 12.51 5.10 3.00
C ASN A 361 11.52 3.97 2.63
N GLY A 362 11.41 2.92 3.42
CA GLY A 362 10.33 1.93 3.30
C GLY A 362 8.98 2.54 3.67
N ARG A 363 7.91 2.08 3.03
CA ARG A 363 6.53 2.51 3.31
C ARG A 363 5.66 1.31 3.54
N PHE A 364 4.88 1.35 4.63
CA PHE A 364 4.10 0.21 5.08
C PHE A 364 2.68 0.63 5.47
N VAL A 365 1.69 -0.12 4.98
CA VAL A 365 0.32 -0.09 5.50
C VAL A 365 0.03 -1.47 6.05
N VAL A 366 -0.14 -1.57 7.37
CA VAL A 366 -0.16 -2.83 8.12
C VAL A 366 -1.46 -2.99 8.84
N GLU A 367 -2.26 -3.96 8.45
CA GLU A 367 -3.39 -4.45 9.23
C GLU A 367 -2.87 -5.37 10.34
N THR A 368 -3.16 -5.04 11.59
CA THR A 368 -2.69 -5.82 12.75
C THR A 368 -3.70 -5.85 13.89
N HIS A 369 -3.71 -6.97 14.63
CA HIS A 369 -4.39 -7.14 15.90
C HIS A 369 -3.40 -7.24 17.08
N SER A 370 -2.10 -7.02 16.81
CA SER A 370 -1.05 -7.18 17.80
C SER A 370 -0.79 -5.89 18.58
N ASP A 371 -1.07 -5.90 19.87
CA ASP A 371 -0.66 -4.84 20.81
C ASP A 371 0.85 -4.72 20.85
N TYR A 372 1.57 -5.84 20.75
CA TYR A 372 3.04 -5.86 20.77
C TYR A 372 3.65 -5.08 19.62
N ILE A 373 3.04 -5.11 18.42
CA ILE A 373 3.48 -4.29 17.27
C ILE A 373 3.19 -2.83 17.56
N VAL A 374 1.96 -2.48 17.96
CA VAL A 374 1.54 -1.10 18.23
C VAL A 374 2.40 -0.49 19.33
N ASP A 375 2.55 -1.15 20.46
CA ASP A 375 3.35 -0.67 21.59
C ASP A 375 4.83 -0.55 21.24
N ARG A 376 5.37 -1.48 20.45
CA ARG A 376 6.74 -1.37 19.98
C ARG A 376 6.93 -0.15 19.08
N ILE A 377 6.00 0.16 18.18
CA ILE A 377 6.07 1.37 17.35
C ILE A 377 6.01 2.63 18.22
N ARG A 378 5.14 2.70 19.24
CA ARG A 378 5.10 3.77 20.22
C ARG A 378 6.45 3.94 20.95
N MET A 379 7.06 2.82 21.36
CA MET A 379 8.41 2.83 21.95
C MET A 379 9.47 3.32 20.97
N GLU A 380 9.39 2.98 19.67
CA GLU A 380 10.32 3.47 18.67
C GLU A 380 10.17 4.98 18.41
N VAL A 381 8.95 5.53 18.52
CA VAL A 381 8.71 6.99 18.54
C VAL A 381 9.38 7.61 19.77
N ARG A 382 9.13 7.08 20.98
CA ARG A 382 9.77 7.55 22.22
C ARG A 382 11.29 7.51 22.16
N ARG A 383 11.87 6.50 21.49
CA ARG A 383 13.32 6.36 21.28
C ARG A 383 13.87 7.26 20.17
N LYS A 384 12.99 8.04 19.53
CA LYS A 384 13.33 8.90 18.38
C LYS A 384 13.89 8.13 17.17
N THR A 385 13.59 6.83 17.08
CA THR A 385 13.84 6.02 15.88
C THR A 385 12.86 6.38 14.77
N LEU A 386 11.61 6.67 15.13
CA LEU A 386 10.56 7.24 14.28
C LEU A 386 10.15 8.60 14.81
N ARG A 387 9.69 9.47 13.93
CA ARG A 387 8.99 10.70 14.32
C ARG A 387 7.49 10.40 14.42
N PRO A 388 6.71 11.13 15.24
CA PRO A 388 5.25 10.99 15.25
C PRO A 388 4.63 11.18 13.85
N GLU A 389 5.20 12.09 13.05
CA GLU A 389 4.73 12.39 11.68
C GLU A 389 4.99 11.24 10.71
N ASP A 390 5.86 10.30 11.02
CA ASP A 390 6.14 9.12 10.22
C ASP A 390 5.10 8.01 10.45
N VAL A 391 4.28 8.12 11.51
CA VAL A 391 3.34 7.09 11.94
C VAL A 391 1.89 7.58 11.82
N SER A 392 1.02 6.78 11.21
CA SER A 392 -0.43 6.94 11.24
C SER A 392 -1.04 5.72 11.93
N LEU A 393 -1.80 5.94 12.99
CA LEU A 393 -2.57 4.90 13.67
C LEU A 393 -4.05 5.14 13.38
N LEU A 394 -4.65 4.23 12.61
CA LEU A 394 -6.04 4.29 12.17
C LEU A 394 -6.84 3.23 12.90
N TYR A 395 -7.81 3.65 13.70
CA TYR A 395 -8.74 2.76 14.38
C TYR A 395 -10.03 2.64 13.59
N PHE A 396 -10.39 1.41 13.26
CA PHE A 396 -11.60 1.06 12.50
C PHE A 396 -12.68 0.60 13.47
N GLU A 397 -13.69 1.43 13.63
CA GLU A 397 -14.85 1.16 14.49
C GLU A 397 -16.03 0.67 13.66
N ARG A 398 -16.72 -0.36 14.14
CA ARG A 398 -17.94 -0.85 13.53
C ARG A 398 -19.16 -0.18 14.18
N GLY A 399 -19.78 0.75 13.45
CA GLY A 399 -20.97 1.45 13.89
C GLY A 399 -22.29 0.86 13.35
N LYS A 400 -23.42 1.27 13.92
CA LYS A 400 -24.77 0.87 13.48
C LYS A 400 -25.10 1.37 12.06
N GLN A 401 -24.46 2.43 11.60
CA GLN A 401 -24.69 3.06 10.28
C GLN A 401 -23.55 2.77 9.29
N GLY A 402 -22.67 1.84 9.61
CA GLY A 402 -21.48 1.52 8.83
C GLY A 402 -20.19 1.68 9.65
N ALA A 403 -19.07 1.32 9.05
CA ALA A 403 -17.77 1.48 9.68
C ALA A 403 -17.27 2.92 9.59
N MET A 404 -16.47 3.32 10.59
CA MET A 404 -15.82 4.63 10.64
C MET A 404 -14.33 4.46 10.94
N ILE A 405 -13.52 5.38 10.37
CA ILE A 405 -12.07 5.42 10.60
C ILE A 405 -11.75 6.61 11.49
N HIS A 406 -11.09 6.33 12.61
CA HIS A 406 -10.62 7.34 13.55
C HIS A 406 -9.10 7.46 13.48
N HIS A 407 -8.60 8.68 13.37
CA HIS A 407 -7.18 8.96 13.50
C HIS A 407 -6.80 9.01 14.97
N ILE A 408 -5.77 8.27 15.34
CA ILE A 408 -5.16 8.31 16.68
C ILE A 408 -3.81 8.99 16.55
N GLU A 409 -3.63 10.09 17.24
CA GLU A 409 -2.39 10.86 17.23
C GLU A 409 -1.42 10.33 18.28
N LEU A 410 -0.14 10.27 17.90
CA LEU A 410 0.96 9.96 18.78
C LEU A 410 1.73 11.23 19.13
N THR A 411 2.04 11.38 20.42
CA THR A 411 2.93 12.44 20.90
C THR A 411 4.40 12.07 20.69
N ALA A 412 5.31 13.03 20.90
CA ALA A 412 6.75 12.81 20.74
C ALA A 412 7.32 11.79 21.75
N ASP A 413 6.65 11.54 22.86
CA ASP A 413 6.99 10.51 23.84
C ASP A 413 6.30 9.15 23.58
N GLY A 414 5.60 9.02 22.45
CA GLY A 414 4.90 7.81 22.04
C GLY A 414 3.57 7.57 22.74
N SER A 415 3.04 8.55 23.49
CA SER A 415 1.72 8.45 24.12
C SER A 415 0.62 8.63 23.09
N ILE A 416 -0.52 7.98 23.30
CA ILE A 416 -1.72 8.10 22.48
C ILE A 416 -2.56 9.27 23.00
N MET A 417 -2.93 10.18 22.09
CA MET A 417 -3.80 11.31 22.42
C MET A 417 -5.26 11.01 22.03
N ASN A 418 -6.17 11.31 22.95
CA ASN A 418 -7.64 11.30 22.71
C ASN A 418 -8.16 10.08 21.95
N PRO A 419 -7.82 8.85 22.38
CA PRO A 419 -8.31 7.66 21.68
C PRO A 419 -9.85 7.58 21.79
N PRO A 420 -10.55 7.13 20.73
CA PRO A 420 -11.97 6.83 20.81
C PRO A 420 -12.27 5.82 21.94
N LYS A 421 -13.48 5.87 22.50
CA LYS A 421 -13.86 4.94 23.60
C LYS A 421 -13.62 3.48 23.21
N GLY A 422 -14.08 3.07 22.03
CA GLY A 422 -13.91 1.70 21.54
C GLY A 422 -12.46 1.27 21.34
N TYR A 423 -11.53 2.19 21.11
CA TYR A 423 -10.11 1.85 21.01
C TYR A 423 -9.55 1.34 22.36
N ARG A 424 -9.91 2.01 23.47
CA ARG A 424 -9.50 1.55 24.81
C ARG A 424 -10.11 0.20 25.15
N GLU A 425 -11.40 0.03 24.88
CA GLU A 425 -12.12 -1.21 25.11
C GLU A 425 -11.55 -2.37 24.28
N PHE A 426 -11.18 -2.12 23.02
CA PHE A 426 -10.57 -3.12 22.15
C PHE A 426 -9.26 -3.71 22.70
N PHE A 427 -8.43 -2.88 23.32
CA PHE A 427 -7.14 -3.30 23.88
C PHE A 427 -7.17 -3.61 25.39
N LEU A 428 -8.14 -3.11 26.15
CA LEU A 428 -8.20 -3.28 27.62
C LEU A 428 -9.06 -4.47 28.05
N ASN A 429 -10.10 -4.82 27.28
CA ASN A 429 -11.01 -5.92 27.65
C ASN A 429 -10.30 -7.29 27.75
N GLU A 430 -9.19 -7.50 27.06
CA GLU A 430 -8.40 -8.72 27.23
C GLU A 430 -7.47 -8.65 28.47
N SER A 431 -6.98 -7.46 28.83
CA SER A 431 -6.12 -7.29 30.00
C SER A 431 -6.91 -7.29 31.30
N ASP A 432 -8.11 -6.70 31.31
CA ASP A 432 -8.97 -6.63 32.49
C ASP A 432 -9.62 -7.99 32.79
N SER A 433 -9.97 -8.78 31.74
CA SER A 433 -10.47 -10.15 31.94
C SER A 433 -9.42 -11.12 32.53
N LEU A 434 -8.13 -10.77 32.45
CA LEU A 434 -7.04 -11.52 33.10
C LEU A 434 -6.80 -11.10 34.54
N LEU A 435 -7.29 -9.90 34.94
CA LEU A 435 -7.15 -9.40 36.30
C LEU A 435 -8.37 -9.73 37.19
N ASP A 436 -9.50 -10.14 36.57
CA ASP A 436 -10.71 -10.62 37.26
C ASP A 436 -10.69 -12.15 37.47
N LEU A 437 -9.58 -12.83 37.24
CA LEU A 437 -9.29 -14.23 37.57
C LEU A 437 -8.30 -14.30 38.74
#